data_341bdada9a99811b6c4cc9ae4cb0fc3e
#
_entry.id   341bdada9a99811b6c4cc9ae4cb0fc3e
#
_cell.length_a   1.000
_cell.length_b   1.000
_cell.length_c   1.000
_cell.angle_alpha   90.00
_cell.angle_beta   90.00
_cell.angle_gamma   90.00
#
_symmetry.space_group_name_H-M   'P 1'
#
loop_
_entity.id
_entity.type
_entity.pdbx_description
1 polymer ?
#
loop_
_entity_poly.entity_id
_entity_poly.type
_entity_poly.pdbx_seq_one_letter_code
_entity_poly.pdbx_strand_id
1 'polypeptide(L)' 'MFYIVDRIEGSIIVVEDQDGNIINLNKNKVNGQIKEGDCLREENKKFFLDIEKTKEREFKIEKLMKGMWED' A
#
# COMPACT_ATOMS: atom_id res chain seq x y z
N MET A 1 0.28 11.43 -5.06
CA MET A 1 -0.72 10.91 -4.13
C MET A 1 -0.46 9.45 -3.85
N PHE A 2 -0.55 9.04 -2.60
CA PHE A 2 -0.23 7.68 -2.20
C PHE A 2 -1.48 6.94 -1.76
N TYR A 3 -1.47 5.63 -2.00
CA TYR A 3 -2.55 4.74 -1.62
C TYR A 3 -1.97 3.52 -0.92
N ILE A 4 -2.75 2.91 -0.05
CA ILE A 4 -2.34 1.69 0.64
C ILE A 4 -3.28 0.57 0.21
N VAL A 5 -2.71 -0.57 -0.17
CA VAL A 5 -3.50 -1.72 -0.60
C VAL A 5 -4.17 -2.34 0.62
N ASP A 6 -5.50 -2.29 0.66
CA ASP A 6 -6.28 -2.89 1.73
C ASP A 6 -6.43 -4.39 1.50
N ARG A 7 -6.85 -4.76 0.29
CA ARG A 7 -7.00 -6.16 -0.09
C ARG A 7 -7.03 -6.30 -1.62
N ILE A 8 -6.89 -7.53 -2.08
CA ILE A 8 -6.96 -7.87 -3.49
C ILE A 8 -8.06 -8.90 -3.68
N GLU A 9 -9.04 -8.56 -4.51
CA GLU A 9 -10.15 -9.45 -4.83
C GLU A 9 -10.18 -9.73 -6.33
N GLY A 10 -9.61 -10.86 -6.75
CA GLY A 10 -9.55 -11.23 -8.16
C GLY A 10 -8.81 -10.18 -8.99
N SER A 11 -9.51 -9.53 -9.90
CA SER A 11 -8.95 -8.49 -10.76
C SER A 11 -9.09 -7.08 -10.18
N ILE A 12 -9.66 -6.96 -8.98
CA ILE A 12 -9.88 -5.68 -8.32
C ILE A 12 -8.92 -5.54 -7.14
N ILE A 13 -8.27 -4.38 -7.06
CA ILE A 13 -7.40 -4.04 -5.96
C ILE A 13 -8.08 -2.94 -5.16
N VAL A 14 -8.37 -3.23 -3.90
CA VAL A 14 -9.01 -2.28 -3.00
C VAL A 14 -7.92 -1.50 -2.28
N VAL A 15 -7.92 -0.19 -2.45
CA VAL A 15 -6.93 0.69 -1.85
C VAL A 15 -7.60 1.78 -1.02
N GLU A 16 -6.87 2.31 -0.06
CA GLU A 16 -7.31 3.42 0.77
C GLU A 16 -6.40 4.61 0.50
N ASP A 17 -7.01 5.78 0.28
CA ASP A 17 -6.24 7.00 0.06
C ASP A 17 -5.85 7.66 1.38
N GLN A 18 -5.21 8.82 1.31
CA GLN A 18 -4.71 9.53 2.49
C GLN A 18 -5.84 10.07 3.37
N ASP A 19 -7.02 10.25 2.81
CA ASP A 19 -8.18 10.76 3.53
C ASP A 19 -9.06 9.64 4.10
N GLY A 20 -8.67 8.40 3.89
CA GLY A 20 -9.42 7.25 4.39
C GLY A 20 -10.49 6.75 3.43
N ASN A 21 -10.54 7.26 2.21
CA ASN A 21 -11.51 6.82 1.20
C ASN A 21 -11.09 5.51 0.57
N ILE A 22 -12.03 4.60 0.41
CA ILE A 22 -11.77 3.30 -0.22
C ILE A 22 -12.03 3.42 -1.73
N ILE A 23 -11.05 2.99 -2.51
CA ILE A 23 -11.11 3.08 -3.96
C ILE A 23 -10.83 1.70 -4.54
N ASN A 24 -11.64 1.29 -5.52
CA ASN A 24 -11.44 0.04 -6.24
C ASN A 24 -10.68 0.30 -7.53
N LEU A 25 -9.53 -0.34 -7.68
CA LEU A 25 -8.70 -0.20 -8.87
C LEU A 25 -8.73 -1.50 -9.67
N ASN A 26 -8.73 -1.35 -10.99
CA ASN A 26 -8.56 -2.51 -11.86
C ASN A 26 -7.08 -2.90 -11.86
N LYS A 27 -6.80 -4.19 -11.74
CA LYS A 27 -5.44 -4.72 -11.71
C LYS A 27 -4.60 -4.27 -12.91
N ASN A 28 -5.24 -4.02 -14.05
CA ASN A 28 -4.56 -3.55 -15.26
C ASN A 28 -3.93 -2.15 -15.09
N LYS A 29 -4.42 -1.37 -14.15
CA LYS A 29 -3.91 -0.02 -13.90
C LYS A 29 -2.75 0.01 -12.93
N VAL A 30 -2.43 -1.12 -12.32
CA VAL A 30 -1.35 -1.22 -11.35
C VAL A 30 -0.19 -1.97 -11.97
N ASN A 31 0.99 -1.36 -11.93
CA ASN A 31 2.20 -1.93 -12.49
C ASN A 31 2.95 -2.73 -11.42
N GLY A 32 3.27 -3.98 -11.77
CA GLY A 32 4.01 -4.87 -10.89
C GLY A 32 3.14 -5.73 -9.99
N GLN A 33 3.77 -6.61 -9.25
CA GLN A 33 3.10 -7.47 -8.29
C GLN A 33 2.98 -6.76 -6.95
N ILE A 34 1.76 -6.69 -6.44
CA ILE A 34 1.47 -6.03 -5.18
C ILE A 34 0.78 -7.00 -4.23
N LYS A 35 0.85 -6.67 -2.95
CA LYS A 35 0.20 -7.45 -1.89
C LYS A 35 -0.45 -6.52 -0.88
N GLU A 36 -1.24 -7.07 0.01
CA GLU A 36 -1.86 -6.29 1.08
C GLU A 36 -0.82 -5.55 1.91
N GLY A 37 -1.08 -4.28 2.19
CA GLY A 37 -0.19 -3.44 2.95
C GLY A 37 0.82 -2.66 2.12
N ASP A 38 0.93 -2.95 0.84
CA ASP A 38 1.86 -2.21 -0.03
C ASP A 38 1.37 -0.79 -0.25
N CYS A 39 2.31 0.13 -0.46
CA CYS A 39 2.01 1.51 -0.81
C CYS A 39 2.10 1.69 -2.31
N LEU A 40 1.11 2.36 -2.88
CA LEU A 40 1.07 2.66 -4.30
C LEU A 40 1.20 4.15 -4.53
N ARG A 41 1.85 4.52 -5.62
CA ARG A 41 1.97 5.91 -6.07
C ARG A 41 1.27 6.06 -7.41
N GLU A 42 0.48 7.12 -7.54
CA GLU A 42 -0.22 7.42 -8.78
C GLU A 42 0.60 8.39 -9.63
N GLU A 43 0.84 8.01 -10.89
CA GLU A 43 1.49 8.85 -11.89
C GLU A 43 0.84 8.62 -13.25
N ASN A 44 0.43 9.70 -13.92
CA ASN A 44 -0.16 9.65 -15.26
C ASN A 44 -1.30 8.64 -15.38
N LYS A 45 -2.18 8.62 -14.39
CA LYS A 45 -3.35 7.73 -14.31
C LYS A 45 -3.00 6.26 -14.17
N LYS A 46 -1.75 5.95 -13.85
CA LYS A 46 -1.31 4.59 -13.55
C LYS A 46 -0.78 4.52 -12.12
N PHE A 47 -0.80 3.33 -11.57
CA PHE A 47 -0.38 3.10 -10.19
C PHE A 47 0.88 2.25 -10.17
N PHE A 48 1.85 2.64 -9.36
CA PHE A 48 3.12 1.96 -9.23
C PHE A 48 3.39 1.61 -7.78
N LEU A 49 4.01 0.46 -7.56
CA LEU A 49 4.45 0.08 -6.23
C LEU A 49 5.56 1.02 -5.77
N ASP A 50 5.35 1.66 -4.62
CA ASP A 50 6.39 2.49 -4.01
C ASP A 50 7.13 1.65 -2.97
N ILE A 51 8.25 1.09 -3.37
CA ILE A 51 9.03 0.19 -2.54
C ILE A 51 9.59 0.90 -1.31
N GLU A 52 10.03 2.14 -1.48
CA GLU A 52 10.59 2.92 -0.38
C GLU A 52 9.54 3.19 0.71
N LYS A 53 8.34 3.62 0.31
CA LYS A 53 7.25 3.87 1.24
C LYS A 53 6.81 2.59 1.94
N THR A 54 6.75 1.49 1.20
CA THR A 54 6.40 0.19 1.76
C THR A 54 7.41 -0.26 2.80
N LYS A 55 8.69 -0.10 2.50
CA LYS A 55 9.76 -0.46 3.43
C LYS A 55 9.76 0.41 4.67
N GLU A 56 9.56 1.72 4.50
CA GLU A 56 9.47 2.64 5.63
C GLU A 56 8.35 2.25 6.57
N ARG A 57 7.21 1.88 6.03
CA ARG A 57 6.06 1.47 6.81
C ARG A 57 6.34 0.18 7.58
N GLU A 58 6.91 -0.82 6.92
CA GLU A 58 7.29 -2.07 7.55
C GLU A 58 8.32 -1.86 8.66
N PHE A 59 9.28 -1.01 8.41
CA PHE A 59 10.32 -0.68 9.40
C PHE A 59 9.72 0.00 10.62
N LYS A 60 8.80 0.94 10.43
CA LYS A 60 8.13 1.62 11.54
C LYS A 60 7.33 0.64 12.40
N ILE A 61 6.63 -0.28 11.77
CA ILE A 61 5.85 -1.29 12.48
C ILE A 61 6.76 -2.20 13.31
N GLU A 62 7.86 -2.68 12.73
CA GLU A 62 8.83 -3.50 13.45
C GLU A 62 9.43 -2.75 14.63
N LYS A 63 9.79 -1.50 14.45
CA LYS A 63 10.38 -0.68 15.50
C LYS A 63 9.41 -0.45 16.64
N LEU A 64 8.14 -0.23 16.34
CA LEU A 64 7.11 -0.07 17.36
C LEU A 64 6.90 -1.36 18.12
N MET A 65 6.89 -2.49 17.44
CA MET A 65 6.76 -3.79 18.08
C MET A 65 7.93 -4.10 19.00
N LYS A 66 9.13 -3.82 18.56
CA LYS A 66 10.32 -4.00 19.39
C LYS A 66 10.25 -3.15 20.64
N GLY A 67 9.83 -1.90 20.52
CA GLY A 67 9.66 -1.03 21.67
C GLY A 67 8.67 -1.55 22.68
N MET A 68 7.63 -2.25 22.21
CA MET A 68 6.64 -2.86 23.08
C MET A 68 7.16 -4.11 23.81
N TRP A 69 8.08 -4.82 23.21
CA TRP A 69 8.59 -6.07 23.77
C TRP A 69 9.77 -5.86 24.74
N GLU A 70 10.46 -4.75 24.63
CA GLU A 70 11.66 -4.48 25.44
C GLU A 70 11.36 -3.82 26.78
N ASP A 71 10.13 -3.51 27.02
CA ASP A 71 9.71 -3.02 28.31
C ASP A 71 9.32 -4.19 29.23
#